data_ee50486dc53c914ef165f1cdd1f4f976
#
_entry.id   ee50486dc53c914ef165f1cdd1f4f976
#
_cell.length_a   1.000
_cell.length_b   1.000
_cell.length_c   1.000
_cell.angle_alpha   90.00
_cell.angle_beta   90.00
_cell.angle_gamma   90.00
#
_symmetry.space_group_name_H-M   'P 1'
#
loop_
_entity.id
_entity.type
_entity.pdbx_description
1 polymer ?
#
loop_
_entity_poly.entity_id
_entity_poly.type
_entity_poly.pdbx_seq_one_letter_code
_entity_poly.pdbx_strand_id
1 'polypeptide(L)'
;ATNEFVVNMTDEALAHAMHESSGDFPPEIGEPDYLNLKLAPSTKIAVPRLADAPFAMECRTWKEIDVNGDRLLIMGEGIHFHIRDELWDHAAMRVHMERYHPVGRMFADRYCRTDDRVVFPPAEGAKSAV
;
A
#
# COMPACT_ATOMS: atom_id res chain seq x y z
N ALA A 1 -20.70 4.83 -7.80
CA ALA A 1 -19.30 4.70 -7.38
C ALA A 1 -19.22 5.08 -5.91
N THR A 2 -18.67 4.22 -5.08
CA THR A 2 -18.37 4.56 -3.69
C THR A 2 -17.12 5.41 -3.74
N ASN A 3 -17.14 6.62 -3.21
CA ASN A 3 -15.96 7.50 -3.13
C ASN A 3 -14.97 6.97 -2.06
N GLU A 4 -14.80 5.66 -2.00
CA GLU A 4 -14.01 4.96 -0.99
C GLU A 4 -13.09 3.94 -1.67
N PHE A 5 -11.88 3.82 -1.18
CA PHE A 5 -10.92 2.82 -1.62
C PHE A 5 -9.90 2.49 -0.54
N VAL A 6 -9.23 1.35 -0.69
CA VAL A 6 -8.14 0.94 0.18
C VAL A 6 -6.84 0.88 -0.60
N VAL A 7 -5.80 1.50 -0.09
CA VAL A 7 -4.44 1.32 -0.59
C VAL A 7 -3.77 0.23 0.25
N ASN A 8 -3.53 -0.93 -0.35
CA ASN A 8 -2.80 -2.02 0.27
C ASN A 8 -1.34 -1.94 -0.14
N MET A 9 -0.46 -1.72 0.81
CA MET A 9 0.98 -1.73 0.55
C MET A 9 1.46 -3.15 0.32
N THR A 10 2.49 -3.28 -0.50
CA THR A 10 3.01 -4.59 -0.89
C THR A 10 4.42 -4.79 -0.34
N ASP A 11 4.65 -5.93 0.26
CA ASP A 11 5.97 -6.43 0.61
C ASP A 11 6.40 -7.56 -0.35
N GLU A 12 7.57 -8.16 -0.11
CA GLU A 12 8.06 -9.28 -0.93
C GLU A 12 7.09 -10.47 -0.96
N ALA A 13 6.37 -10.72 0.14
CA ALA A 13 5.43 -11.85 0.21
C ALA A 13 4.23 -11.68 -0.73
N LEU A 14 3.77 -10.45 -0.91
CA LEU A 14 2.64 -10.12 -1.79
C LEU A 14 3.06 -9.68 -3.20
N ALA A 15 4.37 -9.54 -3.47
CA ALA A 15 4.87 -8.98 -4.73
C ALA A 15 4.40 -9.74 -5.97
N HIS A 16 4.39 -11.08 -5.90
CA HIS A 16 3.92 -11.90 -7.04
C HIS A 16 2.43 -11.70 -7.29
N ALA A 17 1.60 -11.76 -6.25
CA ALA A 17 0.16 -11.54 -6.38
C ALA A 17 -0.17 -10.13 -6.88
N MET A 18 0.55 -9.11 -6.40
CA MET A 18 0.43 -7.74 -6.91
C MET A 18 0.79 -7.65 -8.40
N HIS A 19 1.83 -8.34 -8.85
CA HIS A 19 2.19 -8.37 -10.26
C HIS A 19 1.10 -9.04 -11.09
N GLU A 20 0.62 -10.21 -10.67
CA GLU A 20 -0.45 -10.95 -11.36
C GLU A 20 -1.75 -10.14 -11.42
N SER A 21 -2.08 -9.34 -10.39
CA SER A 21 -3.29 -8.50 -10.40
C SER A 21 -3.27 -7.39 -11.46
N SER A 22 -2.13 -7.14 -12.10
CA SER A 22 -2.03 -6.18 -13.21
C SER A 22 -2.47 -6.75 -14.56
N GLY A 23 -2.90 -8.01 -14.61
CA GLY A 23 -3.46 -8.64 -15.80
C GLY A 23 -4.84 -8.10 -16.18
N ASP A 24 -5.22 -8.26 -17.43
CA ASP A 24 -6.55 -7.90 -17.91
C ASP A 24 -7.56 -8.99 -17.52
N PHE A 25 -8.31 -8.77 -16.44
CA PHE A 25 -9.36 -9.67 -16.00
C PHE A 25 -10.73 -9.22 -16.53
N PRO A 26 -11.60 -10.17 -16.92
CA PRO A 26 -12.99 -9.84 -17.19
C PRO A 26 -13.67 -9.20 -15.97
N PRO A 27 -14.62 -8.28 -16.17
CA PRO A 27 -15.28 -7.56 -15.07
C PRO A 27 -16.00 -8.46 -14.06
N GLU A 28 -16.31 -9.69 -14.45
CA GLU A 28 -17.00 -10.68 -13.62
C GLU A 28 -16.05 -11.41 -12.67
N ILE A 29 -14.74 -11.30 -12.90
CA ILE A 29 -13.71 -11.96 -12.07
C ILE A 29 -13.16 -10.94 -11.09
N GLY A 30 -13.38 -11.17 -9.81
CA GLY A 30 -12.71 -10.42 -8.74
C GLY A 30 -11.25 -10.86 -8.63
N GLU A 31 -10.31 -9.95 -8.82
CA GLU A 31 -8.87 -10.24 -8.70
C GLU A 31 -8.49 -10.92 -7.36
N PRO A 32 -9.04 -10.48 -6.20
CA PRO A 32 -8.75 -11.14 -4.94
C PRO A 32 -9.16 -12.62 -4.92
N ASP A 33 -10.32 -12.95 -5.48
CA ASP A 33 -10.81 -14.33 -5.53
C ASP A 33 -9.95 -15.18 -6.46
N TYR A 34 -9.63 -14.65 -7.65
CA TYR A 34 -8.78 -15.33 -8.62
C TYR A 34 -7.37 -15.62 -8.09
N LEU A 35 -6.80 -14.67 -7.36
CA LEU A 35 -5.46 -14.77 -6.77
C LEU A 35 -5.46 -15.43 -5.39
N ASN A 36 -6.62 -15.90 -4.92
CA ASN A 36 -6.79 -16.50 -3.60
C ASN A 36 -6.27 -15.60 -2.46
N LEU A 37 -6.52 -14.28 -2.57
CA LEU A 37 -6.15 -13.30 -1.58
C LEU A 37 -7.23 -13.17 -0.52
N LYS A 38 -6.85 -13.21 0.74
CA LYS A 38 -7.79 -13.06 1.86
C LYS A 38 -8.18 -11.60 2.03
N LEU A 39 -9.47 -11.37 2.13
CA LEU A 39 -10.03 -10.07 2.48
C LEU A 39 -10.34 -9.99 3.98
N ALA A 40 -10.17 -8.80 4.53
CA ALA A 40 -10.58 -8.46 5.89
C ALA A 40 -11.44 -7.19 5.85
N PRO A 41 -12.39 -7.03 6.79
CA PRO A 41 -13.21 -5.83 6.83
C PRO A 41 -12.35 -4.59 7.12
N SER A 42 -12.76 -3.47 6.54
CA SER A 42 -12.29 -2.14 6.92
C SER A 42 -13.01 -1.65 8.18
N THR A 43 -12.51 -0.61 8.80
CA THR A 43 -13.04 -0.04 10.05
C THR A 43 -13.94 1.18 9.79
N LYS A 44 -13.59 2.01 8.82
CA LYS A 44 -14.25 3.30 8.55
C LYS A 44 -14.97 3.39 7.22
N ILE A 45 -14.72 2.44 6.33
CA ILE A 45 -15.31 2.39 4.99
C ILE A 45 -15.89 1.00 4.71
N ALA A 46 -16.71 0.90 3.67
CA ALA A 46 -17.34 -0.38 3.27
C ALA A 46 -16.40 -1.27 2.43
N VAL A 47 -15.40 -0.69 1.76
CA VAL A 47 -14.48 -1.43 0.90
C VAL A 47 -13.53 -2.28 1.75
N PRO A 48 -13.44 -3.61 1.52
CA PRO A 48 -12.55 -4.47 2.28
C PRO A 48 -11.08 -4.22 1.94
N ARG A 49 -10.19 -4.58 2.85
CA ARG A 49 -8.73 -4.56 2.67
C ARG A 49 -8.18 -5.95 2.45
N LEU A 50 -6.97 -6.07 1.93
CA LEU A 50 -6.23 -7.33 1.96
C LEU A 50 -5.79 -7.64 3.40
N ALA A 51 -6.13 -8.85 3.88
CA ALA A 51 -5.82 -9.28 5.25
C ALA A 51 -4.31 -9.35 5.50
N ASP A 52 -3.56 -9.79 4.51
CA ASP A 52 -2.12 -10.06 4.60
C ASP A 52 -1.25 -8.85 4.19
N ALA A 53 -1.85 -7.69 3.86
CA ALA A 53 -1.08 -6.49 3.57
C ALA A 53 -0.29 -6.03 4.80
N PRO A 54 1.01 -5.67 4.66
CA PRO A 54 1.80 -5.14 5.77
C PRO A 54 1.22 -3.82 6.31
N PHE A 55 0.68 -3.01 5.40
CA PHE A 55 -0.06 -1.79 5.68
C PHE A 55 -1.28 -1.71 4.77
N ALA A 56 -2.38 -1.20 5.29
CA ALA A 56 -3.53 -0.81 4.50
C ALA A 56 -4.03 0.56 4.94
N MET A 57 -4.34 1.41 3.99
CA MET A 57 -4.89 2.75 4.22
C MET A 57 -6.31 2.79 3.71
N GLU A 58 -7.27 3.05 4.59
CA GLU A 58 -8.64 3.32 4.22
C GLU A 58 -8.77 4.78 3.77
N CYS A 59 -9.23 4.98 2.57
CA CYS A 59 -9.24 6.29 1.94
C CYS A 59 -10.64 6.68 1.47
N ARG A 60 -10.91 7.99 1.51
CA ARG A 60 -12.02 8.62 0.78
C ARG A 60 -11.45 9.48 -0.33
N THR A 61 -12.08 9.43 -1.49
CA THR A 61 -11.70 10.28 -2.61
C THR A 61 -11.92 11.75 -2.24
N TRP A 62 -10.84 12.50 -2.26
CA TRP A 62 -10.89 13.94 -2.05
C TRP A 62 -11.03 14.71 -3.35
N LYS A 63 -10.31 14.28 -4.41
CA LYS A 63 -10.32 14.95 -5.70
C LYS A 63 -9.99 13.96 -6.81
N GLU A 64 -10.68 14.14 -7.93
CA GLU A 64 -10.40 13.46 -9.18
C GLU A 64 -9.97 14.51 -10.23
N ILE A 65 -8.93 14.19 -10.98
CA ILE A 65 -8.40 15.05 -12.05
C ILE A 65 -8.30 14.19 -13.30
N ASP A 66 -9.07 14.57 -14.32
CA ASP A 66 -8.93 14.01 -15.66
C ASP A 66 -7.61 14.49 -16.27
N VAL A 67 -6.77 13.56 -16.69
CA VAL A 67 -5.45 13.89 -17.27
C VAL A 67 -5.53 14.09 -18.79
N ASN A 68 -6.30 13.27 -19.50
CA ASN A 68 -6.40 13.31 -20.96
C ASN A 68 -7.61 12.55 -21.52
N GLY A 69 -8.67 12.37 -20.75
CA GLY A 69 -9.85 11.59 -21.14
C GLY A 69 -9.72 10.08 -20.97
N ASP A 70 -8.50 9.55 -20.97
CA ASP A 70 -8.23 8.11 -20.82
C ASP A 70 -7.68 7.76 -19.43
N ARG A 71 -7.24 8.75 -18.67
CA ARG A 71 -6.57 8.55 -17.37
C ARG A 71 -7.11 9.50 -16.32
N LEU A 72 -7.33 8.97 -15.14
CA LEU A 72 -7.82 9.69 -13.98
C LEU A 72 -6.76 9.66 -12.87
N LEU A 73 -6.39 10.82 -12.37
CA LEU A 73 -5.61 10.95 -11.14
C LEU A 73 -6.58 11.08 -9.97
N ILE A 74 -6.57 10.12 -9.06
CA ILE A 74 -7.39 10.11 -7.86
C ILE A 74 -6.54 10.50 -6.65
N MET A 75 -6.95 11.55 -5.96
CA MET A 75 -6.39 11.96 -4.67
C MET A 75 -7.33 11.53 -3.56
N GLY A 76 -6.80 10.80 -2.59
CA GLY A 76 -7.55 10.31 -1.44
C GLY A 76 -7.06 10.87 -0.13
N GLU A 77 -7.97 11.06 0.81
CA GLU A 77 -7.68 11.32 2.21
C GLU A 77 -7.61 9.99 2.95
N GLY A 78 -6.47 9.68 3.58
CA GLY A 78 -6.32 8.53 4.46
C GLY A 78 -7.01 8.79 5.79
N ILE A 79 -8.02 8.00 6.12
CA ILE A 79 -8.87 8.20 7.31
C ILE A 79 -8.67 7.11 8.37
N HIS A 80 -8.07 5.99 8.02
CA HIS A 80 -7.70 4.93 8.95
C HIS A 80 -6.55 4.10 8.41
N PHE A 81 -5.70 3.58 9.31
CA PHE A 81 -4.52 2.80 8.95
C PHE A 81 -4.53 1.48 9.68
N HIS A 82 -4.22 0.41 8.96
CA HIS A 82 -3.95 -0.91 9.51
C HIS A 82 -2.47 -1.21 9.31
N ILE A 83 -1.82 -1.66 10.35
CA ILE A 83 -0.40 -2.02 10.33
C ILE A 83 -0.27 -3.36 11.03
N ARG A 84 0.47 -4.30 10.46
CA ARG A 84 0.75 -5.57 11.15
C ARG A 84 1.53 -5.30 12.44
N ASP A 85 1.13 -5.93 13.55
CA ASP A 85 1.66 -5.64 14.88
C ASP A 85 3.19 -5.78 14.96
N GLU A 86 3.76 -6.78 14.28
CA GLU A 86 5.21 -7.00 14.24
C GLU A 86 5.99 -5.90 13.51
N LEU A 87 5.31 -5.07 12.73
CA LEU A 87 5.90 -3.95 11.98
C LEU A 87 5.84 -2.63 12.73
N TRP A 88 5.11 -2.56 13.85
CA TRP A 88 4.91 -1.32 14.57
C TRP A 88 5.67 -1.27 15.89
N ASP A 89 6.51 -0.26 16.05
CA ASP A 89 7.18 0.07 17.31
C ASP A 89 6.33 1.07 18.09
N HIS A 90 5.58 0.56 19.07
CA HIS A 90 4.71 1.39 19.91
C HIS A 90 5.48 2.40 20.78
N ALA A 91 6.71 2.10 21.17
CA ALA A 91 7.51 3.01 21.99
C ALA A 91 8.06 4.18 21.18
N ALA A 92 8.53 3.91 19.98
CA ALA A 92 9.08 4.92 19.08
C ALA A 92 8.03 5.49 18.09
N MET A 93 6.78 4.99 18.12
CA MET A 93 5.69 5.41 17.25
C MET A 93 6.10 5.41 15.76
N ARG A 94 6.75 4.36 15.34
CA ARG A 94 7.28 4.22 13.97
C ARG A 94 7.31 2.77 13.50
N VAL A 95 7.54 2.59 12.21
CA VAL A 95 7.70 1.28 11.58
C VAL A 95 9.08 0.71 11.90
N HIS A 96 9.13 -0.59 12.23
CA HIS A 96 10.36 -1.37 12.25
C HIS A 96 10.87 -1.58 10.83
N MET A 97 11.71 -0.68 10.35
CA MET A 97 12.20 -0.69 8.97
C MET A 97 12.98 -1.96 8.63
N GLU A 98 13.62 -2.61 9.61
CA GLU A 98 14.36 -3.85 9.42
C GLU A 98 13.44 -5.07 9.17
N ARG A 99 12.16 -4.95 9.52
CA ARG A 99 11.15 -6.01 9.36
C ARG A 99 10.22 -5.76 8.18
N TYR A 100 10.26 -4.57 7.61
CA TYR A 100 9.44 -4.19 6.46
C TYR A 100 10.26 -4.22 5.19
N HIS A 101 9.93 -5.14 4.29
CA HIS A 101 10.63 -5.40 3.02
C HIS A 101 9.72 -5.05 1.83
N PRO A 102 9.44 -3.76 1.58
CA PRO A 102 8.65 -3.36 0.43
C PRO A 102 9.41 -3.62 -0.86
N VAL A 103 8.67 -3.79 -1.95
CA VAL A 103 9.23 -3.89 -3.30
C VAL A 103 9.01 -2.59 -4.06
N GLY A 104 10.00 -2.18 -4.84
CA GLY A 104 9.91 -1.04 -5.74
C GLY A 104 9.70 -1.48 -7.18
N ARG A 105 8.69 -0.94 -7.86
CA ARG A 105 8.51 -1.19 -9.29
C ARG A 105 9.48 -0.32 -10.09
N MET A 106 10.25 -0.95 -10.96
CA MET A 106 11.20 -0.27 -11.83
C MET A 106 10.57 0.04 -13.20
N PHE A 107 10.28 -0.98 -13.95
CA PHE A 107 9.71 -0.86 -15.29
C PHE A 107 9.09 -2.20 -15.71
N ALA A 108 7.90 -2.18 -16.29
CA ALA A 108 7.18 -3.37 -16.77
C ALA A 108 7.07 -4.45 -15.66
N ASP A 109 7.72 -5.59 -15.87
CA ASP A 109 7.78 -6.74 -14.98
C ASP A 109 8.96 -6.74 -13.99
N ARG A 110 9.71 -5.64 -13.93
CA ARG A 110 10.92 -5.54 -13.12
C ARG A 110 10.67 -4.82 -11.82
N TYR A 111 11.10 -5.47 -10.74
CA TYR A 111 11.01 -4.96 -9.38
C TYR A 111 12.38 -5.00 -8.73
N CYS A 112 12.61 -4.13 -7.76
CA CYS A 112 13.78 -4.16 -6.90
C CYS A 112 13.38 -4.47 -5.45
N ARG A 113 14.28 -5.13 -4.73
CA ARG A 113 14.23 -5.25 -3.28
C ARG A 113 14.78 -3.98 -2.66
N THR A 114 14.30 -3.68 -1.46
CA THR A 114 14.72 -2.48 -0.72
C THR A 114 15.59 -2.81 0.49
N ASP A 115 16.29 -3.94 0.47
CA ASP A 115 17.13 -4.41 1.59
C ASP A 115 18.48 -3.71 1.64
N ASP A 116 19.00 -3.26 0.50
CA ASP A 116 20.22 -2.46 0.44
C ASP A 116 19.92 -1.02 0.85
N ARG A 117 19.98 -0.77 2.16
CA ARG A 117 19.62 0.49 2.78
C ARG A 117 20.84 1.19 3.34
N VAL A 118 20.98 2.47 3.02
CA VAL A 118 22.02 3.31 3.57
C VAL A 118 21.43 4.22 4.65
N VAL A 119 22.04 4.21 5.83
CA VAL A 119 21.67 5.09 6.93
C VAL A 119 22.66 6.26 6.97
N PHE A 120 22.14 7.46 6.79
CA PHE A 120 22.93 8.68 6.94
C PHE A 120 22.77 9.25 8.36
N PRO A 121 23.82 9.84 8.94
CA PRO A 121 23.66 10.57 10.19
C PRO A 121 22.72 11.77 10.00
N PRO A 122 22.08 12.25 11.07
CA PRO A 122 21.27 13.47 10.99
C PRO A 122 22.07 14.61 10.38
N ALA A 123 21.45 15.40 9.50
CA ALA A 123 22.08 16.57 8.93
C ALA A 123 22.42 17.58 10.04
N GLU A 124 23.55 18.27 9.94
CA GLU A 124 23.91 19.35 10.86
C GLU A 124 22.80 20.42 10.88
N GLY A 125 22.31 20.76 12.06
CA GLY A 125 21.23 21.73 12.25
C GLY A 125 19.81 21.14 12.13
N ALA A 126 19.64 19.84 11.82
CA ALA A 126 18.33 19.19 11.92
C ALA A 126 17.91 19.11 13.38
N LYS A 127 16.79 19.74 13.74
CA LYS A 127 16.14 19.49 15.02
C LYS A 127 15.74 18.02 15.01
N SER A 128 16.09 17.30 16.08
CA SER A 128 15.68 15.91 16.29
C SER A 128 14.16 15.79 16.01
N ALA A 129 13.79 15.07 14.97
CA ALA A 129 12.40 14.71 14.78
C ALA A 129 12.05 13.74 15.91
N VAL A 130 11.20 14.22 16.81
CA VAL A 130 10.63 13.43 17.91
C VAL A 130 9.72 12.37 17.32
#